data_97eafee284689d2a95e91c3ab28a6aa4
#
_entry.id   97eafee284689d2a95e91c3ab28a6aa4
#
_cell.length_a   1.000
_cell.length_b   1.000
_cell.length_c   1.000
_cell.angle_alpha   90.00
_cell.angle_beta   90.00
_cell.angle_gamma   90.00
#
_symmetry.space_group_name_H-M   'P 1'
#
loop_
_entity.id
_entity.type
_entity.pdbx_description
1 polymer ?
#
loop_
_entity_poly.entity_id
_entity_poly.type
_entity_poly.pdbx_seq_one_letter_code
_entity_poly.pdbx_strand_id
1 'polypeptide(L)'
;MDVGRWTFPSLTMEPTTLALLLTGIVVVAFLYSSVGHAGASGYIAVMTLCGLTPNFIRPTALVLNILVACVGGFQFWRAGHFSWPLFWPFAFLSIPAAFAGGYLHVSSPILKPLLAAVLLFSAARLFFRRGDPPQVKAPPIPLSLGVGAGIGFLSGLTGTGGGIFLTPLLLFCRWTYTRRAAAISVFFILVNSIAGLVGYVSSGRPVPSEAWPLAIGAVAAGAVGSRLGSRTFPVRAISILLATVLVVAAYKLIFT
;
A
#
# COMPACT_ATOMS: atom_id res chain seq x y z
N MET A 1 27.81 20.84 -15.68
CA MET A 1 26.48 20.23 -15.40
C MET A 1 26.57 19.66 -14.00
N ASP A 2 26.08 20.42 -13.05
CA ASP A 2 26.15 20.10 -11.62
C ASP A 2 25.10 19.05 -11.33
N VAL A 3 25.50 17.79 -11.20
CA VAL A 3 24.64 16.70 -10.74
C VAL A 3 24.36 16.98 -9.27
N GLY A 4 23.30 17.73 -9.01
CA GLY A 4 22.87 18.09 -7.67
C GLY A 4 22.87 16.87 -6.78
N ARG A 5 23.84 16.82 -5.89
CA ARG A 5 23.98 15.82 -4.84
C ARG A 5 22.76 15.91 -3.96
N TRP A 6 21.82 14.98 -4.13
CA TRP A 6 20.66 14.82 -3.26
C TRP A 6 21.14 14.38 -1.87
N THR A 7 21.58 15.33 -1.08
CA THR A 7 21.78 15.10 0.35
C THR A 7 20.40 15.23 0.99
N PHE A 8 19.83 14.11 1.43
CA PHE A 8 18.86 14.20 2.52
C PHE A 8 19.61 14.83 3.70
N PRO A 9 19.15 15.95 4.28
CA PRO A 9 19.63 16.32 5.58
C PRO A 9 19.37 15.07 6.44
N SER A 10 20.41 14.55 7.10
CA SER A 10 20.26 13.54 8.13
C SER A 10 19.14 14.06 9.01
N LEU A 11 17.95 13.46 8.89
CA LEU A 11 16.81 13.78 9.73
C LEU A 11 17.25 13.35 11.13
N THR A 12 17.87 14.26 11.88
CA THR A 12 17.93 14.15 13.33
C THR A 12 16.50 14.32 13.82
N MET A 13 15.69 13.26 13.56
CA MET A 13 14.33 13.22 14.08
C MET A 13 14.46 13.28 15.59
N GLU A 14 13.71 14.20 16.20
CA GLU A 14 13.52 14.19 17.64
C GLU A 14 13.21 12.74 18.07
N PRO A 15 13.84 12.21 19.12
CA PRO A 15 13.65 10.82 19.56
C PRO A 15 12.17 10.47 19.77
N THR A 16 11.35 11.45 20.18
CA THR A 16 9.91 11.33 20.35
C THR A 16 9.19 11.08 19.02
N THR A 17 9.55 11.82 17.97
CA THR A 17 8.97 11.66 16.62
C THR A 17 9.35 10.31 16.01
N LEU A 18 10.60 9.88 16.20
CA LEU A 18 11.05 8.57 15.75
C LEU A 18 10.31 7.44 16.46
N ALA A 19 10.11 7.54 17.78
CA ALA A 19 9.37 6.56 18.57
C ALA A 19 7.89 6.48 18.13
N LEU A 20 7.25 7.64 17.90
CA LEU A 20 5.88 7.70 17.38
C LEU A 20 5.77 7.10 15.98
N LEU A 21 6.73 7.39 15.11
CA LEU A 21 6.78 6.83 13.75
C LEU A 21 6.94 5.31 13.77
N LEU A 22 7.90 4.79 14.53
CA LEU A 22 8.12 3.35 14.68
C LEU A 22 6.89 2.65 15.26
N THR A 23 6.34 3.17 16.35
CA THR A 23 5.15 2.60 16.98
C THR A 23 3.95 2.63 16.02
N GLY A 24 3.71 3.74 15.35
CA GLY A 24 2.64 3.87 14.36
C GLY A 24 2.78 2.88 13.20
N ILE A 25 3.97 2.73 12.64
CA ILE A 25 4.25 1.77 11.55
C ILE A 25 4.02 0.33 12.01
N VAL A 26 4.50 -0.05 13.20
CA VAL A 26 4.31 -1.38 13.79
C VAL A 26 2.82 -1.68 14.01
N VAL A 27 2.08 -0.76 14.62
CA VAL A 27 0.63 -0.91 14.85
C VAL A 27 -0.13 -1.03 13.53
N VAL A 28 0.16 -0.17 12.56
CA VAL A 28 -0.46 -0.21 11.23
C VAL A 28 -0.13 -1.52 10.52
N ALA A 29 1.13 -1.95 10.52
CA ALA A 29 1.54 -3.21 9.90
C ALA A 29 0.77 -4.39 10.47
N PHE A 30 0.65 -4.47 11.80
CA PHE A 30 -0.13 -5.49 12.48
C PHE A 30 -1.61 -5.47 12.07
N LEU A 31 -2.25 -4.30 12.16
CA LEU A 31 -3.69 -4.15 11.89
C LEU A 31 -4.04 -4.41 10.42
N TYR A 32 -3.27 -3.87 9.48
CA TYR A 32 -3.50 -4.08 8.05
C TYR A 32 -3.25 -5.52 7.62
N SER A 33 -2.18 -6.13 8.13
CA SER A 33 -1.87 -7.52 7.82
C SER A 33 -2.92 -8.48 8.40
N SER A 34 -3.54 -8.14 9.53
CA SER A 34 -4.63 -8.92 10.12
C SER A 34 -5.91 -8.92 9.26
N VAL A 35 -6.09 -7.91 8.41
CA VAL A 35 -7.23 -7.84 7.47
C VAL A 35 -6.84 -8.21 6.03
N GLY A 36 -5.63 -8.74 5.82
CA GLY A 36 -5.16 -9.23 4.53
C GLY A 36 -4.65 -8.14 3.58
N HIS A 37 -4.05 -7.07 4.11
CA HIS A 37 -3.43 -5.99 3.34
C HIS A 37 -2.01 -5.72 3.84
N ALA A 38 -1.11 -5.22 2.96
CA ALA A 38 0.28 -4.92 3.35
C ALA A 38 0.45 -3.63 4.18
N GLY A 39 -0.55 -2.74 4.20
CA GLY A 39 -0.55 -1.56 5.07
C GLY A 39 -0.17 -0.22 4.44
N ALA A 40 0.02 -0.16 3.13
CA ALA A 40 0.50 1.03 2.41
C ALA A 40 -0.12 2.36 2.80
N SER A 41 -1.46 2.45 2.75
CA SER A 41 -2.16 3.70 3.06
C SER A 41 -2.00 4.09 4.53
N GLY A 42 -1.92 3.11 5.42
CA GLY A 42 -1.65 3.36 6.83
C GLY A 42 -0.23 3.87 7.08
N TYR A 43 0.78 3.33 6.39
CA TYR A 43 2.15 3.85 6.46
C TYR A 43 2.23 5.30 5.97
N ILE A 44 1.60 5.58 4.82
CA ILE A 44 1.49 6.94 4.29
C ILE A 44 0.83 7.86 5.33
N ALA A 45 -0.27 7.42 5.95
CA ALA A 45 -0.97 8.20 6.96
C ALA A 45 -0.09 8.51 8.17
N VAL A 46 0.57 7.50 8.76
CA VAL A 46 1.46 7.68 9.92
C VAL A 46 2.61 8.63 9.58
N MET A 47 3.28 8.42 8.46
CA MET A 47 4.38 9.29 8.02
C MET A 47 3.91 10.73 7.77
N THR A 48 2.69 10.90 7.20
CA THR A 48 2.08 12.22 7.02
C THR A 48 1.78 12.89 8.35
N LEU A 49 1.23 12.16 9.32
CA LEU A 49 0.96 12.68 10.67
C LEU A 49 2.23 13.07 11.41
N CYS A 50 3.34 12.39 11.15
CA CYS A 50 4.67 12.79 11.64
C CYS A 50 5.29 13.96 10.87
N GLY A 51 4.61 14.52 9.85
CA GLY A 51 5.08 15.69 9.09
C GLY A 51 6.13 15.40 8.03
N LEU A 52 6.30 14.13 7.63
CA LEU A 52 7.27 13.74 6.62
C LEU A 52 6.83 14.18 5.22
N THR A 53 7.80 14.45 4.36
CA THR A 53 7.54 14.92 2.99
C THR A 53 7.12 13.78 2.07
N PRO A 54 6.34 14.04 1.00
CA PRO A 54 5.97 13.03 0.02
C PRO A 54 7.17 12.30 -0.62
N ASN A 55 8.31 12.97 -0.75
CA ASN A 55 9.54 12.39 -1.30
C ASN A 55 10.16 11.34 -0.36
N PHE A 56 9.94 11.45 0.95
CA PHE A 56 10.30 10.43 1.93
C PHE A 56 9.23 9.32 2.00
N ILE A 57 7.96 9.72 2.06
CA ILE A 57 6.82 8.83 2.27
C ILE A 57 6.72 7.78 1.17
N ARG A 58 6.81 8.20 -0.10
CA ARG A 58 6.59 7.34 -1.26
C ARG A 58 7.58 6.16 -1.34
N PRO A 59 8.91 6.36 -1.40
CA PRO A 59 9.85 5.24 -1.47
C PRO A 59 9.84 4.37 -0.21
N THR A 60 9.69 4.98 0.98
CA THR A 60 9.59 4.25 2.24
C THR A 60 8.36 3.33 2.24
N ALA A 61 7.18 3.82 1.85
CA ALA A 61 5.97 3.00 1.75
C ALA A 61 6.14 1.84 0.77
N LEU A 62 6.82 2.05 -0.36
CA LEU A 62 7.10 0.98 -1.32
C LEU A 62 8.01 -0.12 -0.73
N VAL A 63 9.06 0.26 0.01
CA VAL A 63 9.95 -0.70 0.70
C VAL A 63 9.17 -1.51 1.74
N LEU A 64 8.42 -0.84 2.61
CA LEU A 64 7.62 -1.52 3.63
C LEU A 64 6.61 -2.48 2.99
N ASN A 65 5.95 -2.04 1.91
CA ASN A 65 5.00 -2.88 1.17
C ASN A 65 5.64 -4.15 0.60
N ILE A 66 6.81 -4.03 -0.03
CA ILE A 66 7.50 -5.19 -0.61
C ILE A 66 7.74 -6.23 0.48
N LEU A 67 8.32 -5.82 1.60
CA LEU A 67 8.73 -6.74 2.65
C LEU A 67 7.52 -7.37 3.37
N VAL A 68 6.52 -6.57 3.72
CA VAL A 68 5.30 -7.08 4.38
C VAL A 68 4.46 -7.91 3.42
N ALA A 69 4.38 -7.53 2.12
CA ALA A 69 3.67 -8.30 1.11
C ALA A 69 4.35 -9.64 0.76
N CYS A 70 5.68 -9.73 0.83
CA CYS A 70 6.39 -11.02 0.73
C CYS A 70 5.91 -12.00 1.80
N VAL A 71 5.87 -11.57 3.05
CA VAL A 71 5.42 -12.43 4.17
C VAL A 71 3.93 -12.76 4.05
N GLY A 72 3.09 -11.76 3.83
CA GLY A 72 1.65 -11.96 3.66
C GLY A 72 1.32 -12.82 2.44
N GLY A 73 1.97 -12.56 1.30
CA GLY A 73 1.81 -13.33 0.07
C GLY A 73 2.15 -14.81 0.25
N PHE A 74 3.28 -15.10 0.91
CA PHE A 74 3.65 -16.48 1.23
C PHE A 74 2.59 -17.19 2.08
N GLN A 75 2.03 -16.51 3.09
CA GLN A 75 1.00 -17.09 3.95
C GLN A 75 -0.31 -17.35 3.18
N PHE A 76 -0.76 -16.41 2.36
CA PHE A 76 -1.97 -16.58 1.53
C PHE A 76 -1.80 -17.62 0.43
N TRP A 77 -0.61 -17.71 -0.16
CA TRP A 77 -0.28 -18.74 -1.15
C TRP A 77 -0.30 -20.13 -0.51
N ARG A 78 0.36 -20.27 0.65
CA ARG A 78 0.37 -21.55 1.39
C ARG A 78 -1.03 -21.97 1.87
N ALA A 79 -1.92 -21.01 2.12
CA ALA A 79 -3.32 -21.26 2.48
C ALA A 79 -4.21 -21.64 1.28
N GLY A 80 -3.67 -21.70 0.05
CA GLY A 80 -4.40 -22.09 -1.16
C GLY A 80 -5.37 -21.02 -1.70
N HIS A 81 -5.26 -19.77 -1.24
CA HIS A 81 -6.18 -18.69 -1.67
C HIS A 81 -5.72 -17.95 -2.93
N PHE A 82 -4.50 -18.15 -3.40
CA PHE A 82 -3.99 -17.51 -4.60
C PHE A 82 -4.57 -18.19 -5.87
N SER A 83 -4.91 -17.37 -6.88
CA SER A 83 -5.43 -17.81 -8.16
C SER A 83 -4.68 -17.11 -9.29
N TRP A 84 -3.81 -17.85 -9.99
CA TRP A 84 -3.05 -17.32 -11.10
C TRP A 84 -3.93 -16.80 -12.25
N PRO A 85 -5.01 -17.51 -12.69
CA PRO A 85 -5.87 -17.01 -13.75
C PRO A 85 -6.55 -15.68 -13.45
N LEU A 86 -6.83 -15.40 -12.16
CA LEU A 86 -7.40 -14.12 -11.74
C LEU A 86 -6.33 -13.03 -11.57
N PHE A 87 -5.10 -13.39 -11.22
CA PHE A 87 -4.02 -12.45 -10.92
C PHE A 87 -3.38 -11.86 -12.19
N TRP A 88 -2.98 -12.71 -13.15
CA TRP A 88 -2.13 -12.30 -14.25
C TRP A 88 -2.74 -11.19 -15.15
N PRO A 89 -4.07 -11.16 -15.44
CA PRO A 89 -4.62 -10.12 -16.29
C PRO A 89 -4.48 -8.72 -15.69
N PHE A 90 -4.61 -8.61 -14.35
CA PHE A 90 -4.38 -7.35 -13.66
C PHE A 90 -2.90 -7.00 -13.58
N ALA A 91 -2.03 -7.99 -13.32
CA ALA A 91 -0.60 -7.77 -13.11
C ALA A 91 0.13 -7.39 -14.40
N PHE A 92 -0.26 -7.93 -15.53
CA PHE A 92 0.50 -7.84 -16.79
C PHE A 92 0.77 -6.39 -17.22
N LEU A 93 -0.25 -5.54 -17.31
CA LEU A 93 -0.08 -4.13 -17.64
C LEU A 93 0.15 -3.24 -16.41
N SER A 94 -0.17 -3.70 -15.21
CA SER A 94 0.06 -2.91 -14.01
C SER A 94 1.55 -2.76 -13.69
N ILE A 95 2.36 -3.77 -13.93
CA ILE A 95 3.80 -3.76 -13.67
C ILE A 95 4.50 -2.63 -14.46
N PRO A 96 4.43 -2.59 -15.81
CA PRO A 96 5.04 -1.49 -16.57
C PRO A 96 4.41 -0.13 -16.24
N ALA A 97 3.11 -0.07 -15.96
CA ALA A 97 2.44 1.16 -15.57
C ALA A 97 2.92 1.65 -14.19
N ALA A 98 3.12 0.75 -13.22
CA ALA A 98 3.67 1.11 -11.91
C ALA A 98 5.13 1.59 -12.01
N PHE A 99 5.93 0.98 -12.87
CA PHE A 99 7.27 1.47 -13.18
C PHE A 99 7.21 2.90 -13.71
N ALA A 100 6.38 3.16 -14.74
CA ALA A 100 6.20 4.50 -15.30
C ALA A 100 5.74 5.50 -14.25
N GLY A 101 4.74 5.15 -13.43
CA GLY A 101 4.29 5.96 -12.29
C GLY A 101 5.40 6.21 -11.28
N GLY A 102 6.23 5.18 -10.99
CA GLY A 102 7.40 5.27 -10.12
C GLY A 102 8.45 6.24 -10.64
N TYR A 103 8.75 6.13 -11.93
CA TYR A 103 9.75 6.94 -12.62
C TYR A 103 9.39 8.43 -12.68
N LEU A 104 8.10 8.75 -12.85
CA LEU A 104 7.66 10.13 -13.01
C LEU A 104 7.97 11.00 -11.78
N HIS A 105 8.54 12.17 -12.06
CA HIS A 105 8.69 13.26 -11.11
C HIS A 105 7.36 14.02 -11.00
N VAL A 106 6.70 13.88 -9.85
CA VAL A 106 5.46 14.62 -9.58
C VAL A 106 5.77 15.64 -8.49
N SER A 107 5.47 16.91 -8.77
CA SER A 107 5.68 17.99 -7.82
C SER A 107 4.78 17.84 -6.58
N SER A 108 5.26 18.32 -5.42
CA SER A 108 4.52 18.21 -4.15
C SER A 108 3.10 18.79 -4.20
N PRO A 109 2.81 19.91 -4.92
CA PRO A 109 1.46 20.43 -5.06
C PRO A 109 0.47 19.48 -5.72
N ILE A 110 0.94 18.60 -6.60
CA ILE A 110 0.11 17.57 -7.26
C ILE A 110 0.08 16.30 -6.41
N LEU A 111 1.20 15.92 -5.83
CA LEU A 111 1.34 14.66 -5.10
C LEU A 111 0.57 14.66 -3.77
N LYS A 112 0.57 15.80 -3.04
CA LYS A 112 -0.19 15.94 -1.78
C LYS A 112 -1.69 15.67 -1.96
N PRO A 113 -2.44 16.34 -2.86
CA PRO A 113 -3.86 16.07 -3.05
C PRO A 113 -4.14 14.67 -3.60
N LEU A 114 -3.23 14.14 -4.43
CA LEU A 114 -3.36 12.76 -4.92
C LEU A 114 -3.26 11.75 -3.75
N LEU A 115 -2.27 11.90 -2.87
CA LEU A 115 -2.16 11.07 -1.66
C LEU A 115 -3.38 11.22 -0.75
N ALA A 116 -3.87 12.45 -0.55
CA ALA A 116 -5.08 12.70 0.25
C ALA A 116 -6.31 11.99 -0.34
N ALA A 117 -6.50 12.06 -1.66
CA ALA A 117 -7.58 11.34 -2.34
C ALA A 117 -7.47 9.81 -2.13
N VAL A 118 -6.25 9.27 -2.22
CA VAL A 118 -5.99 7.84 -1.93
C VAL A 118 -6.33 7.48 -0.49
N LEU A 119 -5.95 8.32 0.48
CA LEU A 119 -6.25 8.08 1.89
C LEU A 119 -7.76 8.13 2.16
N LEU A 120 -8.48 9.12 1.59
CA LEU A 120 -9.94 9.23 1.71
C LEU A 120 -10.66 8.05 1.06
N PHE A 121 -10.24 7.65 -0.14
CA PHE A 121 -10.77 6.46 -0.79
C PHE A 121 -10.56 5.21 0.07
N SER A 122 -9.36 5.08 0.65
CA SER A 122 -9.00 3.98 1.55
C SER A 122 -9.86 3.96 2.80
N ALA A 123 -10.09 5.13 3.41
CA ALA A 123 -10.95 5.28 4.58
C ALA A 123 -12.40 4.89 4.27
N ALA A 124 -12.96 5.42 3.18
CA ALA A 124 -14.31 5.09 2.74
C ALA A 124 -14.46 3.57 2.51
N ARG A 125 -13.48 2.96 1.86
CA ARG A 125 -13.49 1.52 1.62
C ARG A 125 -13.47 0.70 2.91
N LEU A 126 -12.66 1.08 3.89
CA LEU A 126 -12.60 0.39 5.19
C LEU A 126 -13.91 0.54 5.96
N PHE A 127 -14.52 1.72 5.89
CA PHE A 127 -15.78 2.02 6.57
C PHE A 127 -16.97 1.25 5.99
N PHE A 128 -17.06 1.18 4.63
CA PHE A 128 -18.17 0.53 3.92
C PHE A 128 -17.90 -0.94 3.55
N ARG A 129 -17.00 -1.61 4.25
CA ARG A 129 -16.67 -3.01 3.97
C ARG A 129 -17.93 -3.89 4.10
N ARG A 130 -18.26 -4.61 3.02
CA ARG A 130 -19.35 -5.60 2.96
C ARG A 130 -18.78 -7.02 3.04
N GLY A 131 -19.65 -7.99 3.34
CA GLY A 131 -19.34 -9.42 3.33
C GLY A 131 -19.10 -9.98 1.93
N ASP A 132 -18.97 -11.31 1.83
CA ASP A 132 -18.76 -11.99 0.56
C ASP A 132 -19.98 -11.91 -0.37
N PRO A 133 -19.76 -11.79 -1.69
CA PRO A 133 -20.82 -11.83 -2.66
C PRO A 133 -21.45 -13.24 -2.75
N PRO A 134 -22.76 -13.36 -3.02
CA PRO A 134 -23.42 -14.67 -3.11
C PRO A 134 -22.97 -15.49 -4.33
N GLN A 135 -22.57 -14.84 -5.39
CA GLN A 135 -22.06 -15.46 -6.62
C GLN A 135 -20.89 -14.64 -7.18
N VAL A 136 -19.95 -15.31 -7.83
CA VAL A 136 -18.80 -14.68 -8.47
C VAL A 136 -18.77 -14.97 -9.97
N LYS A 137 -18.30 -14.00 -10.77
CA LYS A 137 -18.08 -14.14 -12.21
C LYS A 137 -16.63 -13.78 -12.54
N ALA A 138 -16.02 -14.50 -13.47
CA ALA A 138 -14.68 -14.13 -13.93
C ALA A 138 -14.70 -12.76 -14.62
N PRO A 139 -13.71 -11.89 -14.33
CA PRO A 139 -13.62 -10.59 -15.00
C PRO A 139 -13.24 -10.77 -16.48
N PRO A 140 -13.75 -9.90 -17.39
CA PRO A 140 -13.26 -9.86 -18.76
C PRO A 140 -11.77 -9.49 -18.81
N ILE A 141 -10.98 -10.23 -19.59
CA ILE A 141 -9.52 -10.00 -19.66
C ILE A 141 -9.17 -8.57 -20.12
N PRO A 142 -9.78 -7.98 -21.19
CA PRO A 142 -9.45 -6.62 -21.60
C PRO A 142 -9.71 -5.58 -20.51
N LEU A 143 -10.81 -5.73 -19.76
CA LEU A 143 -11.13 -4.85 -18.65
C LEU A 143 -10.11 -5.00 -17.51
N SER A 144 -9.70 -6.23 -17.20
CA SER A 144 -8.69 -6.50 -16.16
C SER A 144 -7.33 -5.89 -16.50
N LEU A 145 -6.91 -5.95 -17.77
CA LEU A 145 -5.69 -5.32 -18.27
C LEU A 145 -5.75 -3.79 -18.11
N GLY A 146 -6.84 -3.15 -18.56
CA GLY A 146 -7.01 -1.68 -18.47
C GLY A 146 -7.07 -1.19 -17.02
N VAL A 147 -7.85 -1.87 -16.19
CA VAL A 147 -7.95 -1.58 -14.74
C VAL A 147 -6.60 -1.80 -14.05
N GLY A 148 -5.92 -2.91 -14.38
CA GLY A 148 -4.59 -3.19 -13.86
C GLY A 148 -3.60 -2.08 -14.18
N ALA A 149 -3.55 -1.62 -15.44
CA ALA A 149 -2.70 -0.51 -15.87
C ALA A 149 -2.98 0.79 -15.10
N GLY A 150 -4.24 1.19 -14.99
CA GLY A 150 -4.64 2.39 -14.24
C GLY A 150 -4.27 2.33 -12.76
N ILE A 151 -4.58 1.21 -12.09
CA ILE A 151 -4.23 1.01 -10.69
C ILE A 151 -2.71 0.93 -10.51
N GLY A 152 -2.00 0.24 -11.40
CA GLY A 152 -0.55 0.14 -11.37
C GLY A 152 0.12 1.52 -11.47
N PHE A 153 -0.31 2.34 -12.42
CA PHE A 153 0.20 3.70 -12.59
C PHE A 153 -0.01 4.56 -11.33
N LEU A 154 -1.23 4.58 -10.78
CA LEU A 154 -1.53 5.28 -9.52
C LEU A 154 -0.72 4.71 -8.35
N SER A 155 -0.54 3.41 -8.30
CA SER A 155 0.27 2.74 -7.30
C SER A 155 1.73 3.20 -7.32
N GLY A 156 2.32 3.24 -8.50
CA GLY A 156 3.68 3.75 -8.70
C GLY A 156 3.81 5.22 -8.33
N LEU A 157 2.84 6.07 -8.74
CA LEU A 157 2.82 7.50 -8.40
C LEU A 157 2.73 7.77 -6.91
N THR A 158 1.91 7.00 -6.18
CA THR A 158 1.58 7.29 -4.78
C THR A 158 2.37 6.46 -3.76
N GLY A 159 2.96 5.34 -4.19
CA GLY A 159 3.62 4.39 -3.29
C GLY A 159 2.67 3.44 -2.57
N THR A 160 1.40 3.34 -2.98
CA THR A 160 0.37 2.54 -2.28
C THR A 160 0.38 1.05 -2.60
N GLY A 161 1.11 0.60 -3.62
CA GLY A 161 1.11 -0.80 -4.05
C GLY A 161 -0.16 -1.26 -4.76
N GLY A 162 -1.21 -0.44 -4.82
CA GLY A 162 -2.43 -0.66 -5.62
C GLY A 162 -3.48 -1.60 -5.03
N GLY A 163 -3.15 -2.45 -4.06
CA GLY A 163 -4.10 -3.43 -3.52
C GLY A 163 -5.33 -2.84 -2.86
N ILE A 164 -5.20 -1.60 -2.36
CA ILE A 164 -6.32 -0.88 -1.75
C ILE A 164 -7.42 -0.52 -2.76
N PHE A 165 -7.06 -0.36 -4.03
CA PHE A 165 -7.99 -0.15 -5.13
C PHE A 165 -8.50 -1.47 -5.68
N LEU A 166 -7.61 -2.46 -5.85
CA LEU A 166 -7.94 -3.73 -6.47
C LEU A 166 -8.93 -4.56 -5.64
N THR A 167 -8.71 -4.68 -4.32
CA THR A 167 -9.59 -5.48 -3.45
C THR A 167 -11.06 -5.04 -3.50
N PRO A 168 -11.41 -3.74 -3.31
CA PRO A 168 -12.81 -3.32 -3.38
C PRO A 168 -13.41 -3.52 -4.75
N LEU A 169 -12.63 -3.32 -5.81
CA LEU A 169 -13.09 -3.53 -7.18
C LEU A 169 -13.45 -4.99 -7.41
N LEU A 170 -12.56 -5.92 -7.03
CA LEU A 170 -12.81 -7.36 -7.14
C LEU A 170 -14.09 -7.79 -6.41
N LEU A 171 -14.35 -7.23 -5.23
CA LEU A 171 -15.52 -7.56 -4.42
C LEU A 171 -16.79 -6.85 -4.92
N PHE A 172 -16.70 -5.58 -5.29
CA PHE A 172 -17.82 -4.79 -5.79
C PHE A 172 -18.36 -5.35 -7.11
N CYS A 173 -17.45 -5.69 -8.02
CA CYS A 173 -17.80 -6.32 -9.30
C CYS A 173 -18.14 -7.82 -9.15
N ARG A 174 -18.09 -8.38 -7.94
CA ARG A 174 -18.35 -9.80 -7.66
C ARG A 174 -17.45 -10.74 -8.46
N TRP A 175 -16.17 -10.36 -8.66
CA TRP A 175 -15.23 -11.16 -9.42
C TRP A 175 -14.56 -12.26 -8.59
N THR A 176 -14.61 -12.14 -7.26
CA THR A 176 -14.08 -13.15 -6.35
C THR A 176 -14.57 -12.97 -4.90
N TYR A 177 -14.26 -13.94 -4.04
CA TYR A 177 -14.53 -13.90 -2.60
C TYR A 177 -13.43 -13.16 -1.82
N THR A 178 -13.74 -12.68 -0.60
CA THR A 178 -12.87 -11.82 0.22
C THR A 178 -11.46 -12.40 0.42
N ARG A 179 -11.32 -13.68 0.77
CA ARG A 179 -10.00 -14.31 1.02
C ARG A 179 -9.16 -14.37 -0.25
N ARG A 180 -9.78 -14.69 -1.38
CA ARG A 180 -9.09 -14.72 -2.67
C ARG A 180 -8.76 -13.31 -3.15
N ALA A 181 -9.65 -12.33 -2.97
CA ALA A 181 -9.37 -10.92 -3.24
C ALA A 181 -8.15 -10.42 -2.44
N ALA A 182 -8.08 -10.76 -1.15
CA ALA A 182 -6.94 -10.42 -0.29
C ALA A 182 -5.63 -11.04 -0.82
N ALA A 183 -5.66 -12.34 -1.18
CA ALA A 183 -4.50 -13.03 -1.73
C ALA A 183 -4.01 -12.38 -3.04
N ILE A 184 -4.92 -12.12 -3.99
CA ILE A 184 -4.59 -11.45 -5.26
C ILE A 184 -4.03 -10.06 -5.00
N SER A 185 -4.62 -9.30 -4.08
CA SER A 185 -4.19 -7.93 -3.77
C SER A 185 -2.81 -7.88 -3.11
N VAL A 186 -2.46 -8.83 -2.25
CA VAL A 186 -1.11 -8.87 -1.64
C VAL A 186 -0.04 -9.10 -2.71
N PHE A 187 -0.24 -10.05 -3.64
CA PHE A 187 0.70 -10.23 -4.75
C PHE A 187 0.72 -9.05 -5.71
N PHE A 188 -0.43 -8.41 -5.94
CA PHE A 188 -0.52 -7.20 -6.76
C PHE A 188 0.24 -6.03 -6.10
N ILE A 189 0.13 -5.86 -4.78
CA ILE A 189 0.93 -4.90 -4.02
C ILE A 189 2.42 -5.20 -4.19
N LEU A 190 2.82 -6.46 -4.06
CA LEU A 190 4.22 -6.87 -4.16
C LEU A 190 4.82 -6.47 -5.51
N VAL A 191 4.21 -6.93 -6.62
CA VAL A 191 4.78 -6.68 -7.96
C VAL A 191 4.76 -5.20 -8.34
N ASN A 192 3.70 -4.47 -8.00
CA ASN A 192 3.61 -3.04 -8.27
C ASN A 192 4.52 -2.21 -7.39
N SER A 193 4.74 -2.61 -6.12
CA SER A 193 5.69 -1.92 -5.24
C SER A 193 7.13 -2.11 -5.70
N ILE A 194 7.48 -3.32 -6.17
CA ILE A 194 8.80 -3.58 -6.78
C ILE A 194 8.96 -2.71 -8.04
N ALA A 195 8.00 -2.78 -8.97
CA ALA A 195 8.07 -2.02 -10.22
C ALA A 195 8.11 -0.51 -9.97
N GLY A 196 7.26 -0.01 -9.06
CA GLY A 196 7.23 1.41 -8.69
C GLY A 196 8.52 1.87 -8.01
N LEU A 197 9.12 1.05 -7.14
CA LEU A 197 10.40 1.35 -6.49
C LEU A 197 11.55 1.34 -7.49
N VAL A 198 11.58 0.35 -8.38
CA VAL A 198 12.58 0.31 -9.48
C VAL A 198 12.44 1.55 -10.35
N GLY A 199 11.23 1.94 -10.76
CA GLY A 199 10.99 3.17 -11.50
C GLY A 199 11.46 4.42 -10.73
N TYR A 200 11.18 4.49 -9.43
CA TYR A 200 11.60 5.59 -8.56
C TYR A 200 13.14 5.72 -8.51
N VAL A 201 13.84 4.62 -8.26
CA VAL A 201 15.30 4.61 -8.19
C VAL A 201 15.95 4.87 -9.56
N SER A 202 15.39 4.31 -10.64
CA SER A 202 15.85 4.53 -12.01
C SER A 202 15.75 6.00 -12.43
N SER A 203 14.91 6.81 -11.78
CA SER A 203 14.86 8.26 -12.01
C SER A 203 15.92 9.07 -11.24
N GLY A 204 16.90 8.39 -10.61
CA GLY A 204 18.01 9.01 -9.87
C GLY A 204 17.66 9.42 -8.43
N ARG A 205 16.50 9.03 -7.91
CA ARG A 205 16.07 9.36 -6.55
C ARG A 205 16.49 8.27 -5.55
N PRO A 206 17.17 8.61 -4.46
CA PRO A 206 17.58 7.64 -3.46
C PRO A 206 16.40 7.17 -2.59
N VAL A 207 16.55 5.98 -2.02
CA VAL A 207 15.67 5.47 -0.95
C VAL A 207 16.25 5.96 0.38
N PRO A 208 15.41 6.54 1.26
CA PRO A 208 15.87 6.95 2.60
C PRO A 208 16.41 5.78 3.41
N SER A 209 17.54 5.97 4.10
CA SER A 209 18.16 4.95 4.96
C SER A 209 17.25 4.54 6.12
N GLU A 210 16.44 5.46 6.60
CA GLU A 210 15.47 5.29 7.68
C GLU A 210 14.32 4.33 7.32
N ALA A 211 14.13 4.04 6.03
CA ALA A 211 13.17 3.05 5.58
C ALA A 211 13.47 1.64 6.13
N TRP A 212 14.75 1.28 6.32
CA TRP A 212 15.14 -0.06 6.73
C TRP A 212 14.79 -0.40 8.18
N PRO A 213 15.08 0.43 9.19
CA PRO A 213 14.62 0.20 10.56
C PRO A 213 13.10 0.10 10.66
N LEU A 214 12.35 0.96 9.94
CA LEU A 214 10.90 0.92 9.88
C LEU A 214 10.40 -0.40 9.27
N ALA A 215 11.10 -0.90 8.23
CA ALA A 215 10.74 -2.14 7.56
C ALA A 215 10.89 -3.37 8.46
N ILE A 216 11.91 -3.43 9.30
CA ILE A 216 12.11 -4.54 10.25
C ILE A 216 10.90 -4.63 11.21
N GLY A 217 10.52 -3.51 11.81
CA GLY A 217 9.35 -3.43 12.69
C GLY A 217 8.04 -3.80 11.97
N ALA A 218 7.86 -3.28 10.74
CA ALA A 218 6.68 -3.57 9.93
C ALA A 218 6.57 -5.06 9.56
N VAL A 219 7.69 -5.71 9.20
CA VAL A 219 7.72 -7.14 8.86
C VAL A 219 7.38 -8.00 10.07
N ALA A 220 8.00 -7.75 11.21
CA ALA A 220 7.72 -8.49 12.44
C ALA A 220 6.24 -8.38 12.85
N ALA A 221 5.71 -7.17 12.88
CA ALA A 221 4.32 -6.90 13.21
C ALA A 221 3.35 -7.48 12.16
N GLY A 222 3.66 -7.33 10.88
CA GLY A 222 2.89 -7.86 9.77
C GLY A 222 2.83 -9.37 9.76
N ALA A 223 3.93 -10.05 10.09
CA ALA A 223 3.97 -11.50 10.21
C ALA A 223 3.05 -12.02 11.35
N VAL A 224 3.04 -11.33 12.49
CA VAL A 224 2.15 -11.66 13.60
C VAL A 224 0.71 -11.34 13.24
N GLY A 225 0.44 -10.15 12.68
CA GLY A 225 -0.88 -9.70 12.28
C GLY A 225 -1.55 -10.63 11.28
N SER A 226 -0.85 -11.00 10.21
CA SER A 226 -1.38 -11.89 9.17
C SER A 226 -1.65 -13.32 9.70
N ARG A 227 -0.83 -13.80 10.63
CA ARG A 227 -1.02 -15.13 11.27
C ARG A 227 -2.25 -15.16 12.20
N LEU A 228 -2.47 -14.09 12.96
CA LEU A 228 -3.62 -13.97 13.86
C LEU A 228 -4.91 -13.61 13.12
N GLY A 229 -4.84 -12.72 12.14
CA GLY A 229 -5.99 -12.23 11.38
C GLY A 229 -6.65 -13.29 10.51
N SER A 230 -5.90 -14.30 10.07
CA SER A 230 -6.46 -15.44 9.34
C SER A 230 -7.40 -16.30 10.20
N ARG A 231 -7.45 -16.12 11.53
CA ARG A 231 -8.14 -17.01 12.47
C ARG A 231 -9.25 -16.38 13.33
N THR A 232 -9.14 -15.14 13.88
CA THR A 232 -9.99 -14.76 15.04
C THR A 232 -10.40 -13.29 15.21
N PHE A 233 -9.92 -12.31 14.45
CA PHE A 233 -10.13 -10.89 14.81
C PHE A 233 -11.45 -10.25 14.31
N PRO A 234 -12.10 -9.34 15.11
CA PRO A 234 -13.27 -8.57 14.68
C PRO A 234 -12.86 -7.50 13.69
N VAL A 235 -12.87 -7.88 12.43
CA VAL A 235 -12.40 -7.07 11.28
C VAL A 235 -13.04 -5.67 11.22
N ARG A 236 -14.29 -5.52 11.70
CA ARG A 236 -15.05 -4.27 11.61
C ARG A 236 -14.50 -3.17 12.52
N ALA A 237 -14.18 -3.47 13.76
CA ALA A 237 -13.63 -2.49 14.71
C ALA A 237 -12.26 -1.95 14.22
N ILE A 238 -11.39 -2.86 13.77
CA ILE A 238 -10.09 -2.50 13.20
C ILE A 238 -10.26 -1.61 11.96
N SER A 239 -11.20 -1.95 11.07
CA SER A 239 -11.46 -1.17 9.86
C SER A 239 -11.93 0.26 10.17
N ILE A 240 -12.77 0.44 11.19
CA ILE A 240 -13.25 1.78 11.61
C ILE A 240 -12.10 2.60 12.19
N LEU A 241 -11.29 2.01 13.08
CA LEU A 241 -10.12 2.70 13.65
C LEU A 241 -9.15 3.17 12.56
N LEU A 242 -8.81 2.27 11.64
CA LEU A 242 -7.94 2.60 10.51
C LEU A 242 -8.55 3.68 9.61
N ALA A 243 -9.85 3.60 9.31
CA ALA A 243 -10.53 4.62 8.52
C ALA A 243 -10.43 6.02 9.16
N THR A 244 -10.59 6.12 10.48
CA THR A 244 -10.46 7.37 11.22
C THR A 244 -9.05 7.97 11.08
N VAL A 245 -8.01 7.15 11.27
CA VAL A 245 -6.61 7.59 11.11
C VAL A 245 -6.34 8.09 9.69
N LEU A 246 -6.86 7.40 8.68
CA LEU A 246 -6.70 7.80 7.28
C LEU A 246 -7.38 9.14 6.96
N VAL A 247 -8.57 9.39 7.51
CA VAL A 247 -9.28 10.66 7.35
C VAL A 247 -8.49 11.82 7.97
N VAL A 248 -8.00 11.65 9.21
CA VAL A 248 -7.19 12.67 9.89
C VAL A 248 -5.90 12.96 9.12
N ALA A 249 -5.22 11.93 8.60
CA ALA A 249 -4.02 12.10 7.79
C ALA A 249 -4.31 12.81 6.45
N ALA A 250 -5.42 12.46 5.78
CA ALA A 250 -5.83 13.13 4.55
C ALA A 250 -6.14 14.61 4.79
N TYR A 251 -6.85 14.94 5.87
CA TYR A 251 -7.12 16.31 6.28
C TYR A 251 -5.81 17.09 6.47
N LYS A 252 -4.87 16.55 7.26
CA LYS A 252 -3.56 17.17 7.47
C LYS A 252 -2.83 17.43 6.15
N LEU A 253 -2.85 16.46 5.22
CA LEU A 253 -2.14 16.56 3.95
C LEU A 253 -2.72 17.63 3.00
N ILE A 254 -4.01 17.92 3.11
CA ILE A 254 -4.70 18.94 2.30
C ILE A 254 -4.43 20.34 2.84
N PHE A 255 -4.42 20.51 4.17
CA PHE A 255 -4.41 21.81 4.82
C PHE A 255 -3.05 22.25 5.38
N THR A 256 -1.99 21.44 5.21
CA THR A 256 -0.60 21.75 5.55
C THR A 256 0.34 21.50 4.38
#